data_0f9bc55b8ab476c6b884d51fb69ed945
#
_entry.id   0f9bc55b8ab476c6b884d51fb69ed945
#
_cell.length_a   1.000
_cell.length_b   1.000
_cell.length_c   1.000
_cell.angle_alpha   90.00
_cell.angle_beta   90.00
_cell.angle_gamma   90.00
#
_symmetry.space_group_name_H-M   'P 1'
#
loop_
_entity.id
_entity.type
_entity.pdbx_description
1 polymer ?
#
loop_
_entity_poly.entity_id
_entity_poly.type
_entity_poly.pdbx_seq_one_letter_code
_entity_poly.pdbx_strand_id
1 'polypeptide(L)'
;MNNQDQALIFEMSREGRIGYSLPELDVPETELESLLPGDYIRDEDAKLPEVSELDIMRHYTALSRRNHGVDSGFYPLGSCTMKYNPKLNEKIARFPGFSAIHPLQDEDTVQGALELLYDLSGHLEEITGMDEVTLQPAAGAHGEWTGLMMIRAYHEARGDFGRTKVIVPDSAHGTNPASATVAGFETITVKSNEHGLVDIEDLKRAVNEETAALMLTNPNTLGLFEENITEMAEIVHQAGGKLYYDGANLNAVLSKARPGDMGFDVVHLNLHKTFTGPHGGGGPGSGPVGVKKEFIPYLPKPVLTKKEGRLTFDDDRPQSIGRVKPYYGNFGINVRAYTYIRSMGPDGLKAVTENAVLNANYMMRRLAPYYDLPYDRHCKHEFVLSGRRQKKLGVRTLDIAKRLLDFGYHPPTVYFPLNVEESIMIEPTETESKETLDAFIDAMIQIAREAEESPEIVQEAPHTTVVKRMDETKAARKPVLKYEHTSDGV
;
A
#
# COMPACT_ATOMS: atom_id res chain seq x y z
N MET A 1 -11.67 -29.35 -8.77
CA MET A 1 -11.60 -29.26 -7.29
C MET A 1 -13.05 -29.25 -6.79
N ASN A 2 -13.41 -30.08 -5.79
CA ASN A 2 -14.78 -30.13 -5.29
C ASN A 2 -15.17 -28.76 -4.73
N ASN A 3 -16.23 -28.18 -5.27
CA ASN A 3 -16.84 -26.92 -4.88
C ASN A 3 -17.68 -27.07 -3.59
N GLN A 4 -17.20 -27.83 -2.61
CA GLN A 4 -17.91 -27.99 -1.34
C GLN A 4 -17.61 -26.82 -0.41
N ASP A 5 -18.65 -26.33 0.25
CA ASP A 5 -18.49 -25.35 1.34
C ASP A 5 -17.57 -25.94 2.39
N GLN A 6 -16.55 -25.18 2.73
CA GLN A 6 -15.61 -25.58 3.77
C GLN A 6 -16.24 -25.27 5.13
N ALA A 7 -16.33 -26.27 5.99
CA ALA A 7 -16.80 -26.10 7.36
C ALA A 7 -15.99 -25.01 8.09
N LEU A 8 -16.64 -24.22 8.90
CA LEU A 8 -15.94 -23.29 9.80
C LEU A 8 -15.16 -24.08 10.84
N ILE A 9 -14.10 -23.49 11.37
CA ILE A 9 -13.26 -24.15 12.36
C ILE A 9 -14.04 -24.57 13.62
N PHE A 10 -15.08 -23.80 14.00
CA PHE A 10 -15.98 -24.13 15.10
C PHE A 10 -16.86 -25.35 14.81
N GLU A 11 -17.26 -25.57 13.56
CA GLU A 11 -18.03 -26.75 13.13
C GLU A 11 -17.18 -28.03 13.10
N MET A 12 -15.84 -27.86 13.02
CA MET A 12 -14.88 -28.96 13.06
C MET A 12 -14.50 -29.39 14.49
N SER A 13 -14.91 -28.62 15.50
CA SER A 13 -14.62 -28.87 16.91
C SER A 13 -15.12 -30.25 17.35
N ARG A 14 -14.30 -30.97 18.11
CA ARG A 14 -14.65 -32.22 18.76
C ARG A 14 -14.03 -32.24 20.14
N GLU A 15 -14.83 -32.54 21.14
CA GLU A 15 -14.41 -32.61 22.54
C GLU A 15 -13.15 -33.49 22.72
N GLY A 16 -12.18 -33.01 23.47
CA GLY A 16 -10.92 -33.69 23.76
C GLY A 16 -9.85 -33.61 22.70
N ARG A 17 -10.08 -32.91 21.55
CA ARG A 17 -8.99 -32.67 20.59
C ARG A 17 -8.09 -31.54 21.05
N ILE A 18 -6.77 -31.77 21.03
CA ILE A 18 -5.75 -30.82 21.45
C ILE A 18 -4.86 -30.47 20.23
N GLY A 19 -4.78 -29.20 19.90
CA GLY A 19 -3.90 -28.70 18.81
C GLY A 19 -2.52 -28.30 19.32
N TYR A 20 -2.45 -27.69 20.52
CA TYR A 20 -1.22 -27.22 21.13
C TYR A 20 -1.37 -27.18 22.64
N SER A 21 -0.31 -27.50 23.36
CA SER A 21 -0.21 -27.34 24.81
C SER A 21 0.69 -26.14 25.11
N LEU A 22 0.25 -25.28 26.00
CA LEU A 22 1.10 -24.22 26.51
C LEU A 22 2.27 -24.84 27.31
N PRO A 23 3.45 -24.23 27.30
CA PRO A 23 4.54 -24.64 28.18
C PRO A 23 4.12 -24.47 29.66
N GLU A 24 4.76 -25.24 30.52
CA GLU A 24 4.60 -25.06 31.97
C GLU A 24 5.04 -23.63 32.36
N LEU A 25 4.37 -23.07 33.39
CA LEU A 25 4.76 -21.78 33.92
C LEU A 25 6.14 -21.89 34.58
N ASP A 26 7.02 -20.94 34.30
CA ASP A 26 8.33 -20.78 34.94
C ASP A 26 8.29 -19.79 36.13
N VAL A 27 7.10 -19.36 36.50
CA VAL A 27 6.81 -18.48 37.66
C VAL A 27 5.78 -19.17 38.57
N PRO A 28 5.70 -18.82 39.87
CA PRO A 28 4.68 -19.36 40.77
C PRO A 28 3.26 -19.09 40.24
N GLU A 29 2.43 -20.11 40.29
CA GLU A 29 0.99 -19.94 40.02
C GLU A 29 0.39 -19.00 41.07
N THR A 30 -0.49 -18.11 40.60
CA THR A 30 -1.18 -17.14 41.48
C THR A 30 -2.68 -17.20 41.11
N GLU A 31 -3.52 -17.28 42.13
CA GLU A 31 -4.96 -17.27 41.95
C GLU A 31 -5.41 -16.00 41.24
N LEU A 32 -6.23 -16.17 40.19
CA LEU A 32 -6.64 -15.08 39.31
C LEU A 32 -7.41 -13.99 40.08
N GLU A 33 -8.21 -14.40 41.03
CA GLU A 33 -9.01 -13.54 41.93
C GLU A 33 -8.16 -12.63 42.80
N SER A 34 -6.89 -13.02 43.02
CA SER A 34 -5.92 -12.18 43.76
C SER A 34 -5.28 -11.10 42.87
N LEU A 35 -5.34 -11.26 41.56
CA LEU A 35 -4.72 -10.37 40.56
C LEU A 35 -5.71 -9.41 39.92
N LEU A 36 -6.96 -9.82 39.77
CA LEU A 36 -7.99 -9.07 39.06
C LEU A 36 -9.27 -8.95 39.93
N PRO A 37 -9.99 -7.82 39.85
CA PRO A 37 -11.34 -7.72 40.41
C PRO A 37 -12.27 -8.78 39.78
N GLY A 38 -13.17 -9.38 40.57
CA GLY A 38 -14.06 -10.45 40.14
C GLY A 38 -14.89 -10.11 38.91
N ASP A 39 -15.33 -8.85 38.75
CA ASP A 39 -16.09 -8.38 37.60
C ASP A 39 -15.33 -8.47 36.26
N TYR A 40 -14.00 -8.65 36.29
CA TYR A 40 -13.14 -8.83 35.10
C TYR A 40 -12.81 -10.30 34.80
N ILE A 41 -13.22 -11.21 35.68
CA ILE A 41 -13.00 -12.65 35.56
C ILE A 41 -14.23 -13.26 34.91
N ARG A 42 -14.02 -14.17 33.95
CA ARG A 42 -15.12 -14.89 33.33
C ARG A 42 -15.66 -15.96 34.26
N ASP A 43 -17.00 -16.09 34.30
CA ASP A 43 -17.69 -17.18 35.01
C ASP A 43 -17.60 -18.51 34.26
N GLU A 44 -17.46 -18.45 32.92
CA GLU A 44 -17.34 -19.63 32.04
C GLU A 44 -16.14 -19.49 31.10
N ASP A 45 -15.50 -20.60 30.77
CA ASP A 45 -14.44 -20.64 29.77
C ASP A 45 -14.89 -20.17 28.38
N ALA A 46 -13.95 -19.58 27.63
CA ALA A 46 -14.24 -19.22 26.26
C ALA A 46 -14.52 -20.47 25.43
N LYS A 47 -15.63 -20.49 24.69
CA LYS A 47 -16.01 -21.60 23.77
C LYS A 47 -15.12 -21.59 22.55
N LEU A 48 -13.85 -21.95 22.71
CA LEU A 48 -12.88 -22.10 21.62
C LEU A 48 -13.05 -23.47 20.93
N PRO A 49 -12.75 -23.58 19.63
CA PRO A 49 -12.83 -24.86 18.94
C PRO A 49 -11.73 -25.83 19.41
N GLU A 50 -12.09 -27.04 19.73
CA GLU A 50 -11.18 -28.15 20.06
C GLU A 50 -10.85 -28.88 18.76
N VAL A 51 -9.65 -28.65 18.22
CA VAL A 51 -9.18 -29.16 16.93
C VAL A 51 -7.73 -29.60 17.06
N SER A 52 -7.31 -30.60 16.27
CA SER A 52 -5.91 -31.00 16.22
C SER A 52 -5.08 -30.06 15.37
N GLU A 53 -3.75 -30.08 15.54
CA GLU A 53 -2.81 -29.36 14.65
C GLU A 53 -3.07 -29.70 13.17
N LEU A 54 -3.32 -30.98 12.87
CA LEU A 54 -3.62 -31.43 11.51
C LEU A 54 -4.90 -30.78 10.96
N ASP A 55 -5.95 -30.69 11.78
CA ASP A 55 -7.21 -30.02 11.39
C ASP A 55 -6.97 -28.54 11.07
N ILE A 56 -6.22 -27.84 11.92
CA ILE A 56 -5.84 -26.43 11.73
C ILE A 56 -5.06 -26.26 10.42
N MET A 57 -4.04 -27.05 10.21
CA MET A 57 -3.19 -26.97 9.01
C MET A 57 -3.98 -27.22 7.73
N ARG A 58 -4.84 -28.23 7.72
CA ARG A 58 -5.70 -28.53 6.57
C ARG A 58 -6.73 -27.46 6.30
N HIS A 59 -7.36 -26.95 7.35
CA HIS A 59 -8.37 -25.91 7.26
C HIS A 59 -7.81 -24.62 6.65
N TYR A 60 -6.77 -24.06 7.25
CA TYR A 60 -6.18 -22.82 6.77
C TYR A 60 -5.43 -22.97 5.44
N THR A 61 -4.84 -24.12 5.15
CA THR A 61 -4.27 -24.41 3.83
C THR A 61 -5.37 -24.42 2.75
N ALA A 62 -6.53 -25.01 3.04
CA ALA A 62 -7.64 -25.02 2.11
C ALA A 62 -8.20 -23.59 1.88
N LEU A 63 -8.34 -22.79 2.95
CA LEU A 63 -8.73 -21.37 2.84
C LEU A 63 -7.71 -20.55 2.04
N SER A 64 -6.41 -20.73 2.29
CA SER A 64 -5.36 -19.99 1.58
C SER A 64 -5.39 -20.23 0.07
N ARG A 65 -5.77 -21.43 -0.37
CA ARG A 65 -5.89 -21.78 -1.80
C ARG A 65 -7.10 -21.12 -2.48
N ARG A 66 -8.04 -20.57 -1.71
CA ARG A 66 -9.18 -19.81 -2.23
C ARG A 66 -8.87 -18.32 -2.37
N ASN A 67 -7.78 -17.85 -1.79
CA ASN A 67 -7.30 -16.49 -1.93
C ASN A 67 -6.37 -16.37 -3.13
N HIS A 68 -6.47 -15.23 -3.82
CA HIS A 68 -5.52 -14.88 -4.86
C HIS A 68 -4.26 -14.23 -4.25
N GLY A 69 -3.11 -14.51 -4.83
CA GLY A 69 -1.82 -13.93 -4.42
C GLY A 69 -0.83 -13.91 -5.57
N VAL A 70 0.18 -13.06 -5.47
CA VAL A 70 1.22 -12.91 -6.51
C VAL A 70 2.01 -14.18 -6.80
N ASP A 71 2.00 -15.15 -5.89
CA ASP A 71 2.63 -16.45 -6.09
C ASP A 71 1.72 -17.45 -6.84
N SER A 72 0.44 -17.16 -6.96
CA SER A 72 -0.55 -18.03 -7.62
C SER A 72 -1.00 -17.53 -8.98
N GLY A 73 -0.78 -16.26 -9.31
CA GLY A 73 -1.16 -15.69 -10.60
C GLY A 73 -0.99 -14.18 -10.67
N PHE A 74 -1.30 -13.66 -11.85
CA PHE A 74 -1.25 -12.23 -12.12
C PHE A 74 -2.22 -11.44 -11.23
N TYR A 75 -1.73 -10.35 -10.65
CA TYR A 75 -2.48 -9.51 -9.73
C TYR A 75 -2.53 -8.06 -10.26
N PRO A 76 -3.49 -7.72 -11.14
CA PRO A 76 -3.49 -6.47 -11.94
C PRO A 76 -4.03 -5.24 -11.18
N LEU A 77 -3.91 -5.20 -9.86
CA LEU A 77 -4.51 -4.17 -9.02
C LEU A 77 -3.83 -2.82 -9.24
N GLY A 78 -4.53 -1.87 -9.85
CA GLY A 78 -4.04 -0.50 -10.03
C GLY A 78 -3.96 0.27 -8.70
N SER A 79 -3.11 1.28 -8.66
CA SER A 79 -2.79 2.08 -7.46
C SER A 79 -2.08 1.29 -6.33
N CYS A 80 -1.75 0.02 -6.59
CA CYS A 80 -1.03 -0.82 -5.66
C CYS A 80 -0.13 -1.80 -6.41
N THR A 81 1.16 -1.57 -6.41
CA THR A 81 2.15 -2.39 -7.12
C THR A 81 2.21 -3.81 -6.53
N MET A 82 1.41 -4.72 -7.10
CA MET A 82 1.31 -6.11 -6.69
C MET A 82 2.27 -6.98 -7.50
N LYS A 83 3.56 -6.78 -7.32
CA LYS A 83 4.59 -7.54 -8.03
C LYS A 83 5.13 -8.72 -7.24
N TYR A 84 5.76 -9.65 -7.93
CA TYR A 84 6.41 -10.80 -7.32
C TYR A 84 7.42 -10.38 -6.24
N ASN A 85 7.37 -11.05 -5.11
CA ASN A 85 8.30 -10.86 -3.99
C ASN A 85 9.40 -11.93 -4.05
N PRO A 86 10.66 -11.59 -4.40
CA PRO A 86 11.73 -12.56 -4.52
C PRO A 86 11.94 -13.37 -3.24
N LYS A 87 12.00 -14.71 -3.35
CA LYS A 87 12.15 -15.60 -2.19
C LYS A 87 13.50 -15.43 -1.48
N LEU A 88 14.48 -14.83 -2.15
CA LEU A 88 15.73 -14.41 -1.52
C LEU A 88 15.49 -13.44 -0.36
N ASN A 89 14.56 -12.50 -0.52
CA ASN A 89 14.21 -11.52 0.51
C ASN A 89 13.70 -12.23 1.77
N GLU A 90 12.84 -13.25 1.59
CA GLU A 90 12.31 -14.06 2.69
C GLU A 90 13.39 -14.87 3.39
N LYS A 91 14.31 -15.46 2.60
CA LYS A 91 15.43 -16.24 3.13
C LYS A 91 16.34 -15.39 4.01
N ILE A 92 16.72 -14.20 3.55
CA ILE A 92 17.62 -13.30 4.27
C ILE A 92 16.95 -12.73 5.52
N ALA A 93 15.67 -12.33 5.43
CA ALA A 93 14.92 -11.82 6.58
C ALA A 93 14.80 -12.84 7.73
N ARG A 94 14.96 -14.15 7.45
CA ARG A 94 14.93 -15.23 8.44
C ARG A 94 16.30 -15.56 9.05
N PHE A 95 17.37 -14.89 8.65
CA PHE A 95 18.66 -15.12 9.27
C PHE A 95 18.58 -14.77 10.77
N PRO A 96 19.13 -15.63 11.66
CA PRO A 96 19.05 -15.40 13.09
C PRO A 96 19.55 -14.03 13.55
N GLY A 97 20.58 -13.49 12.88
CA GLY A 97 21.11 -12.15 13.14
C GLY A 97 20.10 -11.02 12.85
N PHE A 98 19.00 -11.28 12.14
CA PHE A 98 17.92 -10.34 11.87
C PHE A 98 16.61 -10.71 12.56
N SER A 99 16.30 -12.01 12.68
CA SER A 99 15.01 -12.48 13.21
C SER A 99 15.02 -12.80 14.69
N ALA A 100 16.19 -13.01 15.29
CA ALA A 100 16.35 -13.38 16.72
C ALA A 100 16.95 -12.26 17.55
N ILE A 101 16.75 -11.00 17.18
CA ILE A 101 17.13 -9.80 17.91
C ILE A 101 15.90 -9.09 18.47
N HIS A 102 16.09 -8.31 19.54
CA HIS A 102 15.02 -7.53 20.15
C HIS A 102 15.22 -6.03 19.89
N PRO A 103 14.17 -5.23 19.61
CA PRO A 103 14.30 -3.80 19.29
C PRO A 103 14.85 -2.94 20.46
N LEU A 104 14.83 -3.43 21.68
CA LEU A 104 15.42 -2.78 22.87
C LEU A 104 16.75 -3.44 23.31
N GLN A 105 17.32 -4.30 22.46
CA GLN A 105 18.65 -4.87 22.72
C GLN A 105 19.70 -3.77 22.67
N ASP A 106 20.77 -3.92 23.46
CA ASP A 106 21.89 -2.98 23.49
C ASP A 106 22.45 -2.75 22.09
N GLU A 107 22.57 -1.49 21.70
CA GLU A 107 23.01 -1.06 20.36
C GLU A 107 24.38 -1.67 19.98
N ASP A 108 25.27 -1.87 20.97
CA ASP A 108 26.57 -2.48 20.75
C ASP A 108 26.51 -3.92 20.25
N THR A 109 25.43 -4.62 20.57
CA THR A 109 25.23 -6.02 20.19
C THR A 109 24.51 -6.19 18.84
N VAL A 110 23.99 -5.11 18.26
CA VAL A 110 23.17 -5.11 17.04
C VAL A 110 23.68 -4.18 15.94
N GLN A 111 24.98 -3.82 15.98
CA GLN A 111 25.60 -2.88 15.04
C GLN A 111 25.33 -3.24 13.57
N GLY A 112 25.37 -4.53 13.19
CA GLY A 112 25.09 -4.95 11.82
C GLY A 112 23.64 -4.73 11.40
N ALA A 113 22.67 -4.81 12.32
CA ALA A 113 21.28 -4.47 12.03
C ALA A 113 21.11 -2.95 11.87
N LEU A 114 21.80 -2.15 12.69
CA LEU A 114 21.80 -0.69 12.58
C LEU A 114 22.48 -0.24 11.29
N GLU A 115 23.59 -0.90 10.88
CA GLU A 115 24.26 -0.63 9.61
C GLU A 115 23.34 -0.88 8.42
N LEU A 116 22.60 -1.98 8.42
CA LEU A 116 21.58 -2.25 7.38
C LEU A 116 20.55 -1.11 7.29
N LEU A 117 20.03 -0.63 8.43
CA LEU A 117 19.07 0.47 8.45
C LEU A 117 19.67 1.78 7.96
N TYR A 118 20.90 2.07 8.37
CA TYR A 118 21.65 3.27 7.96
C TYR A 118 21.90 3.27 6.45
N ASP A 119 22.41 2.16 5.92
CA ASP A 119 22.65 1.98 4.48
C ASP A 119 21.34 2.04 3.68
N LEU A 120 20.25 1.44 4.19
CA LEU A 120 18.94 1.53 3.53
C LEU A 120 18.47 2.98 3.44
N SER A 121 18.62 3.77 4.51
CA SER A 121 18.30 5.20 4.46
C SER A 121 19.11 5.92 3.38
N GLY A 122 20.42 5.70 3.34
CA GLY A 122 21.30 6.28 2.31
C GLY A 122 20.94 5.85 0.88
N HIS A 123 20.54 4.59 0.67
CA HIS A 123 20.04 4.15 -0.63
C HIS A 123 18.73 4.86 -1.03
N LEU A 124 17.83 5.05 -0.08
CA LEU A 124 16.57 5.75 -0.35
C LEU A 124 16.78 7.26 -0.57
N GLU A 125 17.75 7.87 0.11
CA GLU A 125 18.19 9.26 -0.13
C GLU A 125 18.68 9.42 -1.58
N GLU A 126 19.58 8.55 -2.03
CA GLU A 126 20.08 8.59 -3.42
C GLU A 126 18.96 8.36 -4.44
N ILE A 127 18.08 7.37 -4.21
CA ILE A 127 16.98 7.04 -5.11
C ILE A 127 15.98 8.20 -5.23
N THR A 128 15.72 8.93 -4.16
CA THR A 128 14.72 10.00 -4.12
C THR A 128 15.28 11.39 -4.32
N GLY A 129 16.58 11.59 -4.16
CA GLY A 129 17.22 12.91 -4.16
C GLY A 129 16.88 13.72 -2.91
N MET A 130 16.56 13.04 -1.80
CA MET A 130 16.34 13.65 -0.49
C MET A 130 17.64 13.69 0.31
N ASP A 131 17.68 14.55 1.34
CA ASP A 131 18.90 14.78 2.13
C ASP A 131 18.96 13.88 3.37
N GLU A 132 17.83 13.43 3.90
CA GLU A 132 17.75 12.46 5.00
C GLU A 132 16.43 11.68 4.96
N VAL A 133 16.45 10.39 5.38
CA VAL A 133 15.29 9.49 5.37
C VAL A 133 15.09 8.86 6.73
N THR A 134 13.88 8.95 7.28
CA THR A 134 13.46 8.15 8.44
C THR A 134 12.75 6.87 8.01
N LEU A 135 13.05 5.75 8.68
CA LEU A 135 12.42 4.44 8.45
C LEU A 135 11.31 4.13 9.49
N GLN A 136 10.95 5.09 10.35
CA GLN A 136 10.00 4.85 11.45
C GLN A 136 8.58 4.56 11.00
N PRO A 137 7.98 5.27 10.02
CA PRO A 137 6.57 5.06 9.67
C PRO A 137 6.29 3.63 9.20
N ALA A 138 5.19 3.05 9.70
CA ALA A 138 4.87 1.63 9.52
C ALA A 138 4.15 1.31 8.21
N ALA A 139 3.64 2.33 7.51
CA ALA A 139 2.86 2.19 6.28
C ALA A 139 2.83 3.50 5.49
N GLY A 140 2.31 3.48 4.24
CA GLY A 140 2.17 4.68 3.41
C GLY A 140 1.37 5.80 4.07
N ALA A 141 0.15 5.52 4.51
CA ALA A 141 -0.69 6.50 5.22
C ALA A 141 -0.04 7.04 6.50
N HIS A 142 0.74 6.23 7.21
CA HIS A 142 1.53 6.70 8.36
C HIS A 142 2.69 7.61 7.91
N GLY A 143 3.31 7.32 6.76
CA GLY A 143 4.30 8.19 6.12
C GLY A 143 3.69 9.51 5.66
N GLU A 144 2.49 9.47 5.06
CA GLU A 144 1.74 10.67 4.69
C GLU A 144 1.52 11.59 5.89
N TRP A 145 0.93 11.06 6.95
CA TRP A 145 0.70 11.81 8.19
C TRP A 145 2.00 12.35 8.78
N THR A 146 3.05 11.53 8.85
CA THR A 146 4.36 11.92 9.39
C THR A 146 4.95 13.11 8.61
N GLY A 147 4.93 13.06 7.28
CA GLY A 147 5.45 14.12 6.44
C GLY A 147 4.65 15.43 6.57
N LEU A 148 3.32 15.33 6.65
CA LEU A 148 2.46 16.50 6.87
C LEU A 148 2.65 17.12 8.26
N MET A 149 2.88 16.29 9.31
CA MET A 149 3.22 16.80 10.64
C MET A 149 4.56 17.52 10.65
N MET A 150 5.55 17.07 9.88
CA MET A 150 6.82 17.80 9.72
C MET A 150 6.63 19.13 8.98
N ILE A 151 5.80 19.18 7.94
CA ILE A 151 5.45 20.43 7.26
C ILE A 151 4.76 21.40 8.22
N ARG A 152 3.85 20.91 9.06
CA ARG A 152 3.20 21.70 10.09
C ARG A 152 4.21 22.27 11.08
N ALA A 153 5.06 21.41 11.65
CA ALA A 153 6.11 21.83 12.59
C ALA A 153 7.08 22.86 11.97
N TYR A 154 7.39 22.70 10.70
CA TYR A 154 8.22 23.64 9.94
C TYR A 154 7.60 25.04 9.89
N HIS A 155 6.29 25.17 9.58
CA HIS A 155 5.59 26.45 9.53
C HIS A 155 5.42 27.05 10.95
N GLU A 156 5.00 26.24 11.91
CA GLU A 156 4.82 26.66 13.31
C GLU A 156 6.13 27.19 13.93
N ALA A 157 7.27 26.53 13.67
CA ALA A 157 8.58 26.97 14.18
C ALA A 157 9.02 28.34 13.61
N ARG A 158 8.43 28.78 12.51
CA ARG A 158 8.64 30.09 11.90
C ARG A 158 7.59 31.13 12.33
N GLY A 159 6.66 30.75 13.19
CA GLY A 159 5.55 31.59 13.60
C GLY A 159 4.45 31.77 12.52
N ASP A 160 4.47 30.95 11.46
CA ASP A 160 3.54 31.04 10.34
C ASP A 160 2.32 30.11 10.57
N PHE A 161 1.55 30.41 11.60
CA PHE A 161 0.37 29.65 12.01
C PHE A 161 -0.82 29.79 11.05
N GLY A 162 -0.75 30.72 10.11
CA GLY A 162 -1.80 30.96 9.10
C GLY A 162 -1.81 29.92 7.99
N ARG A 163 -0.78 29.10 7.85
CA ARG A 163 -0.69 28.07 6.80
C ARG A 163 -1.44 26.81 7.20
N THR A 164 -2.71 26.79 6.90
CA THR A 164 -3.65 25.76 7.33
C THR A 164 -4.21 24.93 6.19
N LYS A 165 -3.84 25.22 4.93
CA LYS A 165 -4.42 24.58 3.74
C LYS A 165 -3.43 23.66 3.04
N VAL A 166 -3.86 22.44 2.73
CA VAL A 166 -3.15 21.51 1.86
C VAL A 166 -3.93 21.35 0.55
N ILE A 167 -3.26 21.64 -0.55
CA ILE A 167 -3.84 21.50 -1.88
C ILE A 167 -3.63 20.05 -2.35
N VAL A 168 -4.67 19.43 -2.93
CA VAL A 168 -4.63 18.09 -3.53
C VAL A 168 -5.32 18.09 -4.88
N PRO A 169 -4.85 17.36 -5.90
CA PRO A 169 -5.57 17.17 -7.16
C PRO A 169 -6.86 16.35 -6.97
N ASP A 170 -7.83 16.53 -7.86
CA ASP A 170 -9.07 15.71 -7.91
C ASP A 170 -8.82 14.24 -8.30
N SER A 171 -7.65 13.96 -8.87
CA SER A 171 -7.14 12.61 -9.16
C SER A 171 -6.39 11.99 -7.98
N ALA A 172 -6.22 12.69 -6.85
CA ALA A 172 -5.44 12.18 -5.72
C ALA A 172 -6.06 10.91 -5.11
N HIS A 173 -5.21 10.05 -4.55
CA HIS A 173 -5.68 8.92 -3.76
C HIS A 173 -6.44 9.42 -2.52
N GLY A 174 -7.51 8.71 -2.14
CA GLY A 174 -8.37 9.14 -1.03
C GLY A 174 -7.67 9.25 0.34
N THR A 175 -6.50 8.63 0.52
CA THR A 175 -5.70 8.77 1.74
C THR A 175 -5.04 10.15 1.86
N ASN A 176 -4.75 10.83 0.75
CA ASN A 176 -4.07 12.13 0.79
C ASN A 176 -4.91 13.20 1.51
N PRO A 177 -6.18 13.47 1.11
CA PRO A 177 -7.02 14.41 1.85
C PRO A 177 -7.33 13.94 3.28
N ALA A 178 -7.46 12.62 3.51
CA ALA A 178 -7.68 12.09 4.84
C ALA A 178 -6.47 12.34 5.76
N SER A 179 -5.25 12.11 5.30
CA SER A 179 -4.02 12.37 6.04
C SER A 179 -3.83 13.86 6.32
N ALA A 180 -4.19 14.75 5.38
CA ALA A 180 -4.18 16.19 5.58
C ALA A 180 -5.14 16.60 6.71
N THR A 181 -6.37 16.08 6.71
CA THR A 181 -7.35 16.32 7.76
C THR A 181 -6.88 15.82 9.13
N VAL A 182 -6.31 14.62 9.21
CA VAL A 182 -5.78 14.06 10.48
C VAL A 182 -4.58 14.88 10.98
N ALA A 183 -3.77 15.45 10.08
CA ALA A 183 -2.69 16.36 10.44
C ALA A 183 -3.18 17.77 10.83
N GLY A 184 -4.48 18.03 10.78
CA GLY A 184 -5.11 19.30 11.19
C GLY A 184 -5.12 20.37 10.11
N PHE A 185 -5.01 19.98 8.84
CA PHE A 185 -5.13 20.90 7.68
C PHE A 185 -6.52 20.85 7.04
N GLU A 186 -6.92 21.96 6.45
CA GLU A 186 -8.02 22.03 5.50
C GLU A 186 -7.53 21.56 4.12
N THR A 187 -8.32 20.76 3.43
CA THR A 187 -7.99 20.28 2.09
C THR A 187 -8.67 21.14 1.02
N ILE A 188 -7.88 21.64 0.07
CA ILE A 188 -8.36 22.36 -1.11
C ILE A 188 -8.11 21.48 -2.34
N THR A 189 -9.15 21.20 -3.10
CA THR A 189 -9.04 20.38 -4.31
C THR A 189 -8.84 21.26 -5.54
N VAL A 190 -7.83 20.93 -6.36
CA VAL A 190 -7.61 21.51 -7.70
C VAL A 190 -8.00 20.52 -8.78
N LYS A 191 -8.51 21.03 -9.89
CA LYS A 191 -9.04 20.21 -10.98
C LYS A 191 -7.95 19.70 -11.92
N SER A 192 -8.23 18.58 -12.53
CA SER A 192 -7.47 18.10 -13.70
C SER A 192 -7.93 18.82 -14.98
N ASN A 193 -6.99 19.07 -15.88
CA ASN A 193 -7.25 19.58 -17.22
C ASN A 193 -7.72 18.46 -18.18
N GLU A 194 -7.97 18.80 -19.44
CA GLU A 194 -8.41 17.86 -20.49
C GLU A 194 -7.40 16.73 -20.80
N HIS A 195 -6.14 16.90 -20.36
CA HIS A 195 -5.08 15.92 -20.54
C HIS A 195 -4.89 15.00 -19.33
N GLY A 196 -5.71 15.14 -18.28
CA GLY A 196 -5.63 14.36 -17.04
C GLY A 196 -4.48 14.77 -16.12
N LEU A 197 -3.95 15.97 -16.28
CA LEU A 197 -2.91 16.59 -15.46
C LEU A 197 -3.51 17.74 -14.65
N VAL A 198 -2.80 18.20 -13.62
CA VAL A 198 -3.24 19.35 -12.83
C VAL A 198 -3.42 20.59 -13.72
N ASP A 199 -4.56 21.26 -13.59
CA ASP A 199 -4.80 22.56 -14.24
C ASP A 199 -3.98 23.64 -13.54
N ILE A 200 -2.96 24.16 -14.23
CA ILE A 200 -2.04 25.18 -13.69
C ILE A 200 -2.76 26.47 -13.31
N GLU A 201 -3.76 26.88 -14.07
CA GLU A 201 -4.52 28.11 -13.76
C GLU A 201 -5.42 27.90 -12.53
N ASP A 202 -5.96 26.69 -12.35
CA ASP A 202 -6.70 26.36 -11.13
C ASP A 202 -5.76 26.30 -9.91
N LEU A 203 -4.57 25.74 -10.07
CA LEU A 203 -3.54 25.75 -9.04
C LEU A 203 -3.14 27.18 -8.64
N LYS A 204 -2.87 28.07 -9.61
CA LYS A 204 -2.56 29.49 -9.34
C LYS A 204 -3.64 30.20 -8.55
N ARG A 205 -4.92 29.87 -8.80
CA ARG A 205 -6.05 30.45 -8.05
C ARG A 205 -6.16 29.91 -6.62
N ALA A 206 -5.78 28.64 -6.42
CA ALA A 206 -5.88 27.98 -5.12
C ALA A 206 -4.74 28.34 -4.17
N VAL A 207 -3.54 28.60 -4.72
CA VAL A 207 -2.32 28.90 -3.95
C VAL A 207 -2.37 30.33 -3.41
N ASN A 208 -2.18 30.49 -2.09
CA ASN A 208 -2.13 31.77 -1.40
C ASN A 208 -1.27 31.68 -0.12
N GLU A 209 -1.27 32.73 0.72
CA GLU A 209 -0.52 32.79 1.98
C GLU A 209 -0.95 31.78 3.04
N GLU A 210 -2.15 31.21 2.94
CA GLU A 210 -2.62 30.14 3.83
C GLU A 210 -2.21 28.73 3.36
N THR A 211 -1.56 28.62 2.19
CA THR A 211 -1.14 27.34 1.63
C THR A 211 0.06 26.78 2.42
N ALA A 212 -0.14 25.68 3.13
CA ALA A 212 0.92 24.95 3.80
C ALA A 212 1.69 24.04 2.83
N ALA A 213 0.96 23.29 2.00
CA ALA A 213 1.58 22.38 1.03
C ALA A 213 0.67 22.10 -0.18
N LEU A 214 1.31 21.66 -1.28
CA LEU A 214 0.71 20.86 -2.35
C LEU A 214 1.11 19.40 -2.15
N MET A 215 0.14 18.51 -2.03
CA MET A 215 0.36 17.06 -1.92
C MET A 215 0.02 16.40 -3.25
N LEU A 216 0.99 15.75 -3.85
CA LEU A 216 0.91 15.24 -5.22
C LEU A 216 1.51 13.84 -5.35
N THR A 217 0.85 12.99 -6.11
CA THR A 217 1.41 11.73 -6.62
C THR A 217 1.90 11.97 -8.05
N ASN A 218 3.15 11.62 -8.37
CA ASN A 218 3.69 11.73 -9.72
C ASN A 218 4.50 10.48 -10.13
N PRO A 219 4.02 9.67 -11.10
CA PRO A 219 2.80 9.84 -11.90
C PRO A 219 1.53 9.82 -11.06
N ASN A 220 0.49 10.49 -11.55
CA ASN A 220 -0.80 10.53 -10.88
C ASN A 220 -1.56 9.18 -10.99
N THR A 221 -2.73 9.09 -10.38
CA THR A 221 -3.54 7.85 -10.37
C THR A 221 -4.15 7.47 -11.73
N LEU A 222 -3.98 8.32 -12.75
CA LEU A 222 -4.29 7.97 -14.14
C LEU A 222 -3.11 7.31 -14.86
N GLY A 223 -1.98 7.13 -14.16
CA GLY A 223 -0.72 6.67 -14.76
C GLY A 223 0.01 7.73 -15.58
N LEU A 224 -0.36 9.00 -15.45
CA LEU A 224 0.17 10.11 -16.26
C LEU A 224 1.18 10.93 -15.46
N PHE A 225 2.31 11.26 -16.09
CA PHE A 225 3.35 12.07 -15.47
C PHE A 225 3.00 13.56 -15.56
N GLU A 226 3.09 14.28 -14.43
CA GLU A 226 2.89 15.74 -14.36
C GLU A 226 4.08 16.46 -15.01
N GLU A 227 3.92 16.84 -16.27
CA GLU A 227 4.99 17.42 -17.09
C GLU A 227 5.40 18.81 -16.61
N ASN A 228 4.48 19.55 -15.99
CA ASN A 228 4.69 20.90 -15.49
C ASN A 228 5.10 20.97 -14.01
N ILE A 229 5.64 19.86 -13.47
CA ILE A 229 5.94 19.77 -12.03
C ILE A 229 6.89 20.87 -11.54
N THR A 230 7.84 21.32 -12.34
CA THR A 230 8.76 22.41 -11.98
C THR A 230 8.03 23.75 -11.86
N GLU A 231 7.11 24.08 -12.77
CA GLU A 231 6.26 25.28 -12.67
C GLU A 231 5.35 25.19 -11.43
N MET A 232 4.75 24.04 -11.18
CA MET A 232 3.93 23.81 -9.98
C MET A 232 4.73 24.04 -8.69
N ALA A 233 5.97 23.52 -8.66
CA ALA A 233 6.89 23.73 -7.55
C ALA A 233 7.20 25.22 -7.32
N GLU A 234 7.50 25.94 -8.38
CA GLU A 234 7.76 27.38 -8.32
C GLU A 234 6.56 28.18 -7.79
N ILE A 235 5.35 27.90 -8.27
CA ILE A 235 4.10 28.55 -7.82
C ILE A 235 3.93 28.38 -6.32
N VAL A 236 4.07 27.15 -5.82
CA VAL A 236 3.85 26.84 -4.39
C VAL A 236 4.96 27.42 -3.52
N HIS A 237 6.22 27.28 -3.93
CA HIS A 237 7.36 27.81 -3.17
C HIS A 237 7.37 29.34 -3.11
N GLN A 238 7.01 30.04 -4.19
CA GLN A 238 6.90 31.50 -4.21
C GLN A 238 5.85 32.02 -3.22
N ALA A 239 4.78 31.24 -3.02
CA ALA A 239 3.78 31.56 -2.00
C ALA A 239 4.23 31.14 -0.58
N GLY A 240 5.38 30.50 -0.42
CA GLY A 240 5.93 30.01 0.86
C GLY A 240 5.40 28.65 1.29
N GLY A 241 4.59 27.97 0.47
CA GLY A 241 4.13 26.59 0.67
C GLY A 241 5.23 25.58 0.40
N LYS A 242 4.94 24.29 0.65
CA LYS A 242 5.87 23.17 0.47
C LYS A 242 5.29 22.12 -0.47
N LEU A 243 6.17 21.32 -1.11
CA LEU A 243 5.75 20.21 -1.95
C LEU A 243 5.91 18.88 -1.23
N TYR A 244 4.84 18.12 -1.19
CA TYR A 244 4.79 16.77 -0.67
C TYR A 244 4.59 15.76 -1.81
N TYR A 245 5.49 14.80 -1.92
CA TYR A 245 5.42 13.70 -2.89
C TYR A 245 4.84 12.44 -2.26
N ASP A 246 3.71 12.00 -2.77
CA ASP A 246 3.22 10.64 -2.52
C ASP A 246 4.01 9.65 -3.39
N GLY A 247 4.92 8.91 -2.77
CA GLY A 247 5.82 7.99 -3.43
C GLY A 247 5.23 6.59 -3.70
N ALA A 248 3.91 6.43 -3.60
CA ALA A 248 3.26 5.15 -3.90
C ALA A 248 3.58 4.64 -5.31
N ASN A 249 3.75 5.56 -6.27
CA ASN A 249 3.99 5.27 -7.68
C ASN A 249 5.47 5.33 -8.09
N LEU A 250 6.41 5.24 -7.13
CA LEU A 250 7.84 5.32 -7.40
C LEU A 250 8.34 4.27 -8.42
N ASN A 251 7.66 3.12 -8.53
CA ASN A 251 7.97 2.07 -9.51
C ASN A 251 7.99 2.57 -10.96
N ALA A 252 7.30 3.68 -11.21
CA ALA A 252 7.19 4.31 -12.53
C ALA A 252 8.37 5.21 -12.92
N VAL A 253 9.17 5.66 -11.94
CA VAL A 253 10.18 6.71 -12.15
C VAL A 253 11.56 6.35 -11.60
N LEU A 254 11.71 5.18 -11.01
CA LEU A 254 12.95 4.70 -10.40
C LEU A 254 14.11 4.79 -11.39
N SER A 255 15.22 5.40 -10.99
CA SER A 255 16.40 5.66 -11.83
C SER A 255 16.15 6.53 -13.09
N LYS A 256 14.98 7.17 -13.21
CA LYS A 256 14.63 8.08 -14.32
C LYS A 256 14.43 9.52 -13.87
N ALA A 257 13.75 9.69 -12.73
CA ALA A 257 13.55 11.00 -12.12
C ALA A 257 13.56 10.84 -10.60
N ARG A 258 14.13 11.81 -9.89
CA ARG A 258 14.16 11.82 -8.43
C ARG A 258 13.23 12.91 -7.92
N PRO A 259 12.32 12.60 -6.98
CA PRO A 259 11.40 13.60 -6.42
C PRO A 259 12.09 14.86 -5.94
N GLY A 260 13.23 14.75 -5.25
CA GLY A 260 13.98 15.87 -4.75
C GLY A 260 14.51 16.82 -5.84
N ASP A 261 14.80 16.30 -7.04
CA ASP A 261 15.28 17.10 -8.19
C ASP A 261 14.08 17.77 -8.92
N MET A 262 12.87 17.28 -8.72
CA MET A 262 11.63 17.87 -9.26
C MET A 262 11.07 19.01 -8.37
N GLY A 263 11.72 19.30 -7.23
CA GLY A 263 11.32 20.38 -6.31
C GLY A 263 10.50 19.93 -5.12
N PHE A 264 10.33 18.63 -4.88
CA PHE A 264 9.64 18.13 -3.69
C PHE A 264 10.50 18.28 -2.43
N ASP A 265 9.86 18.72 -1.35
CA ASP A 265 10.49 18.97 -0.06
C ASP A 265 10.41 17.76 0.88
N VAL A 266 9.32 17.02 0.79
CA VAL A 266 9.03 15.83 1.59
C VAL A 266 8.50 14.73 0.69
N VAL A 267 8.93 13.48 0.91
CA VAL A 267 8.46 12.30 0.19
C VAL A 267 8.15 11.18 1.16
N HIS A 268 7.04 10.45 0.99
CA HIS A 268 6.94 9.13 1.59
C HIS A 268 7.10 8.04 0.54
N LEU A 269 7.54 6.87 0.97
CA LEU A 269 7.70 5.69 0.13
C LEU A 269 6.88 4.53 0.67
N ASN A 270 6.57 3.56 -0.20
CA ASN A 270 5.93 2.31 0.18
C ASN A 270 6.87 1.13 -0.13
N LEU A 271 7.64 0.67 0.88
CA LEU A 271 8.58 -0.43 0.67
C LEU A 271 7.89 -1.74 0.29
N HIS A 272 6.61 -1.89 0.61
CA HIS A 272 5.75 -3.01 0.23
C HIS A 272 5.18 -2.90 -1.20
N LYS A 273 5.53 -1.86 -1.95
CA LYS A 273 5.20 -1.68 -3.37
C LYS A 273 6.48 -1.82 -4.22
N THR A 274 7.16 -0.72 -4.48
CA THR A 274 8.36 -0.68 -5.35
C THR A 274 9.47 -1.63 -4.91
N PHE A 275 9.68 -1.82 -3.60
CA PHE A 275 10.79 -2.60 -3.06
C PHE A 275 10.37 -3.98 -2.54
N THR A 276 9.25 -4.52 -3.02
CA THR A 276 8.82 -5.93 -2.84
C THR A 276 8.64 -6.40 -1.40
N GLY A 277 8.36 -5.50 -0.45
CA GLY A 277 7.90 -5.92 0.87
C GLY A 277 6.52 -6.60 0.75
N PRO A 278 6.20 -7.64 1.54
CA PRO A 278 4.89 -8.28 1.49
C PRO A 278 3.80 -7.34 2.01
N HIS A 279 2.59 -7.41 1.42
CA HIS A 279 1.43 -6.66 1.91
C HIS A 279 0.78 -7.31 3.15
N GLY A 280 0.91 -8.62 3.31
CA GLY A 280 0.52 -9.37 4.50
C GLY A 280 -0.97 -9.34 4.84
N GLY A 281 -1.85 -9.12 3.87
CA GLY A 281 -3.30 -9.10 4.10
C GLY A 281 -3.76 -7.98 5.04
N GLY A 282 -3.21 -6.77 4.89
CA GLY A 282 -3.46 -5.63 5.78
C GLY A 282 -2.48 -5.52 6.93
N GLY A 283 -1.39 -6.24 6.85
CA GLY A 283 -0.34 -6.34 7.87
C GLY A 283 0.91 -5.51 7.54
N PRO A 284 2.07 -6.16 7.55
CA PRO A 284 3.35 -5.47 7.62
C PRO A 284 3.64 -4.69 6.35
N GLY A 285 3.78 -3.40 6.50
CA GLY A 285 4.28 -2.50 5.47
C GLY A 285 5.45 -1.69 5.99
N SER A 286 5.89 -0.69 5.23
CA SER A 286 6.80 0.35 5.68
C SER A 286 6.61 1.59 4.82
N GLY A 287 6.63 2.75 5.46
CA GLY A 287 6.40 4.04 4.83
C GLY A 287 7.51 5.06 5.15
N PRO A 288 8.78 4.80 4.76
CA PRO A 288 9.85 5.76 4.98
C PRO A 288 9.51 7.15 4.47
N VAL A 289 10.00 8.16 5.19
CA VAL A 289 9.83 9.56 4.80
C VAL A 289 11.18 10.21 4.59
N GLY A 290 11.40 10.70 3.36
CA GLY A 290 12.58 11.47 2.98
C GLY A 290 12.27 12.97 2.98
N VAL A 291 13.26 13.77 3.32
CA VAL A 291 13.11 15.21 3.47
C VAL A 291 14.31 15.97 2.93
N LYS A 292 14.07 17.22 2.50
CA LYS A 292 15.11 18.19 2.21
C LYS A 292 15.71 18.74 3.50
N LYS A 293 16.93 19.28 3.39
CA LYS A 293 17.78 19.74 4.49
C LYS A 293 17.05 20.58 5.53
N GLU A 294 16.17 21.45 5.12
CA GLU A 294 15.43 22.34 6.03
C GLU A 294 14.45 21.61 6.96
N PHE A 295 14.06 20.37 6.63
CA PHE A 295 13.16 19.54 7.42
C PHE A 295 13.86 18.55 8.35
N ILE A 296 15.19 18.37 8.23
CA ILE A 296 15.96 17.46 9.08
C ILE A 296 15.74 17.68 10.59
N PRO A 297 15.64 18.94 11.09
CA PRO A 297 15.36 19.18 12.51
C PRO A 297 14.03 18.60 13.01
N TYR A 298 13.03 18.44 12.13
CA TYR A 298 11.68 18.00 12.46
C TYR A 298 11.47 16.48 12.34
N LEU A 299 12.48 15.73 11.85
CA LEU A 299 12.39 14.27 11.72
C LEU A 299 11.94 13.61 13.01
N PRO A 300 11.15 12.53 12.94
CA PRO A 300 10.78 11.75 14.12
C PRO A 300 12.01 11.23 14.85
N LYS A 301 12.00 11.34 16.17
CA LYS A 301 13.09 10.78 17.00
C LYS A 301 12.76 9.36 17.49
N PRO A 302 13.76 8.50 17.74
CA PRO A 302 15.19 8.75 17.56
C PRO A 302 15.59 8.78 16.10
N VAL A 303 16.70 9.43 15.78
CA VAL A 303 17.35 9.38 14.48
C VAL A 303 18.59 8.49 14.58
N LEU A 304 18.75 7.59 13.59
CA LEU A 304 19.94 6.74 13.53
C LEU A 304 21.14 7.54 13.02
N THR A 305 22.18 7.68 13.84
CA THR A 305 23.36 8.47 13.53
C THR A 305 24.65 7.69 13.72
N LYS A 306 25.72 8.14 13.07
CA LYS A 306 27.05 7.56 13.22
C LYS A 306 27.92 8.50 14.08
N LYS A 307 28.28 8.07 15.30
CA LYS A 307 29.15 8.80 16.24
C LYS A 307 30.42 7.97 16.48
N GLU A 308 31.60 8.54 16.26
CA GLU A 308 32.89 7.87 16.49
C GLU A 308 33.03 6.49 15.85
N GLY A 309 32.45 6.33 14.65
CA GLY A 309 32.50 5.09 13.89
C GLY A 309 31.42 4.06 14.27
N ARG A 310 30.59 4.31 15.29
CA ARG A 310 29.50 3.46 15.75
C ARG A 310 28.15 4.06 15.39
N LEU A 311 27.18 3.19 15.18
CA LEU A 311 25.79 3.57 14.92
C LEU A 311 25.02 3.58 16.25
N THR A 312 24.28 4.65 16.48
CA THR A 312 23.49 4.87 17.68
C THR A 312 22.23 5.65 17.38
N PHE A 313 21.21 5.48 18.20
CA PHE A 313 20.00 6.27 18.14
C PHE A 313 20.14 7.58 18.92
N ASP A 314 19.87 8.71 18.24
CA ASP A 314 19.92 10.05 18.79
C ASP A 314 18.51 10.56 19.12
N ASP A 315 18.20 10.65 20.41
CA ASP A 315 16.93 11.19 20.94
C ASP A 315 17.00 12.70 21.25
N ASP A 316 18.20 13.32 21.21
CA ASP A 316 18.36 14.75 21.48
C ASP A 316 18.02 15.60 20.25
N ARG A 317 16.74 15.69 19.95
CA ARG A 317 16.16 16.38 18.80
C ARG A 317 15.05 17.33 19.26
N PRO A 318 15.38 18.53 19.73
CA PRO A 318 14.41 19.43 20.38
C PRO A 318 13.31 19.94 19.47
N GLN A 319 13.53 20.00 18.15
CA GLN A 319 12.53 20.41 17.16
C GLN A 319 11.77 19.24 16.51
N SER A 320 12.12 18.00 16.84
CA SER A 320 11.46 16.81 16.31
C SER A 320 9.97 16.80 16.60
N ILE A 321 9.18 16.28 15.67
CA ILE A 321 7.74 16.00 15.90
C ILE A 321 7.50 14.89 16.94
N GLY A 322 8.56 14.31 17.52
CA GLY A 322 8.47 13.25 18.51
C GLY A 322 8.53 11.85 17.89
N ARG A 323 8.19 10.83 18.69
CA ARG A 323 8.15 9.43 18.24
C ARG A 323 6.82 9.18 17.52
N VAL A 324 6.88 8.65 16.33
CA VAL A 324 5.69 8.29 15.56
C VAL A 324 5.37 6.79 15.64
N LYS A 325 6.30 5.99 16.18
CA LYS A 325 6.16 4.55 16.40
C LYS A 325 6.94 4.12 17.64
N PRO A 326 6.51 3.08 18.40
CA PRO A 326 7.22 2.57 19.58
C PRO A 326 8.66 2.12 19.30
N TYR A 327 8.88 1.46 18.14
CA TYR A 327 10.19 0.99 17.67
C TYR A 327 10.55 1.63 16.34
N TYR A 328 11.82 1.51 15.93
CA TYR A 328 12.35 2.14 14.72
C TYR A 328 11.94 1.36 13.45
N GLY A 329 10.69 1.56 13.01
CA GLY A 329 10.15 0.98 11.78
C GLY A 329 9.77 -0.50 11.88
N ASN A 330 9.47 -1.09 10.74
CA ASN A 330 9.21 -2.52 10.57
C ASN A 330 10.47 -3.21 10.06
N PHE A 331 11.35 -3.61 10.97
CA PHE A 331 12.70 -4.08 10.66
C PHE A 331 12.73 -5.19 9.61
N GLY A 332 11.89 -6.21 9.75
CA GLY A 332 11.85 -7.31 8.78
C GLY A 332 11.45 -6.88 7.35
N ILE A 333 10.67 -5.80 7.20
CA ILE A 333 10.37 -5.22 5.88
C ILE A 333 11.57 -4.44 5.36
N ASN A 334 12.26 -3.70 6.23
CA ASN A 334 13.46 -2.97 5.87
C ASN A 334 14.57 -3.92 5.37
N VAL A 335 14.74 -5.08 6.02
CA VAL A 335 15.68 -6.14 5.58
C VAL A 335 15.32 -6.64 4.17
N ARG A 336 14.03 -6.86 3.88
CA ARG A 336 13.57 -7.31 2.55
C ARG A 336 13.83 -6.26 1.48
N ALA A 337 13.49 -5.00 1.75
CA ALA A 337 13.71 -3.89 0.83
C ALA A 337 15.22 -3.67 0.57
N TYR A 338 16.04 -3.70 1.61
CA TYR A 338 17.49 -3.63 1.48
C TYR A 338 18.04 -4.77 0.61
N THR A 339 17.60 -6.00 0.86
CA THR A 339 17.98 -7.17 0.06
C THR A 339 17.60 -7.00 -1.40
N TYR A 340 16.39 -6.50 -1.68
CA TYR A 340 15.93 -6.24 -3.04
C TYR A 340 16.81 -5.20 -3.74
N ILE A 341 17.04 -4.04 -3.13
CA ILE A 341 17.87 -2.97 -3.67
C ILE A 341 19.28 -3.49 -3.98
N ARG A 342 19.89 -4.21 -3.04
CA ARG A 342 21.25 -4.76 -3.20
C ARG A 342 21.33 -5.86 -4.27
N SER A 343 20.29 -6.69 -4.41
CA SER A 343 20.26 -7.75 -5.42
C SER A 343 20.01 -7.23 -6.83
N MET A 344 19.22 -6.15 -6.96
CA MET A 344 18.93 -5.53 -8.25
C MET A 344 20.08 -4.63 -8.73
N GLY A 345 20.71 -3.90 -7.82
CA GLY A 345 21.69 -2.88 -8.16
C GLY A 345 21.10 -1.75 -9.03
N PRO A 346 21.91 -0.76 -9.45
CA PRO A 346 21.42 0.39 -10.19
C PRO A 346 20.80 0.01 -11.56
N ASP A 347 21.42 -0.92 -12.27
CA ASP A 347 20.94 -1.38 -13.59
C ASP A 347 19.62 -2.16 -13.48
N GLY A 348 19.49 -3.02 -12.47
CA GLY A 348 18.28 -3.75 -12.21
C GLY A 348 17.12 -2.81 -11.82
N LEU A 349 17.36 -1.83 -10.93
CA LEU A 349 16.36 -0.84 -10.55
C LEU A 349 15.90 0.02 -11.74
N LYS A 350 16.82 0.35 -12.65
CA LYS A 350 16.47 1.02 -13.91
C LYS A 350 15.58 0.14 -14.78
N ALA A 351 15.92 -1.13 -14.94
CA ALA A 351 15.16 -2.08 -15.73
C ALA A 351 13.74 -2.31 -15.17
N VAL A 352 13.57 -2.25 -13.85
CA VAL A 352 12.24 -2.30 -13.18
C VAL A 352 11.29 -1.27 -13.78
N THR A 353 11.67 0.00 -13.77
CA THR A 353 10.84 1.08 -14.31
C THR A 353 10.61 0.93 -15.82
N GLU A 354 11.66 0.63 -16.58
CA GLU A 354 11.55 0.50 -18.03
C GLU A 354 10.56 -0.60 -18.44
N ASN A 355 10.64 -1.76 -17.80
CA ASN A 355 9.74 -2.87 -18.08
C ASN A 355 8.30 -2.62 -17.55
N ALA A 356 8.14 -2.00 -16.37
CA ALA A 356 6.83 -1.64 -15.85
C ALA A 356 6.08 -0.70 -16.81
N VAL A 357 6.77 0.33 -17.31
CA VAL A 357 6.21 1.28 -18.28
C VAL A 357 5.92 0.61 -19.63
N LEU A 358 6.82 -0.26 -20.09
CA LEU A 358 6.62 -1.02 -21.34
C LEU A 358 5.37 -1.91 -21.26
N ASN A 359 5.25 -2.69 -20.19
CA ASN A 359 4.13 -3.61 -19.98
C ASN A 359 2.79 -2.88 -19.90
N ALA A 360 2.73 -1.76 -19.17
CA ALA A 360 1.51 -0.96 -19.06
C ALA A 360 1.06 -0.39 -20.42
N ASN A 361 1.98 0.19 -21.19
CA ASN A 361 1.66 0.72 -22.52
C ASN A 361 1.28 -0.39 -23.51
N TYR A 362 1.94 -1.54 -23.44
CA TYR A 362 1.59 -2.70 -24.26
C TYR A 362 0.14 -3.14 -24.02
N MET A 363 -0.24 -3.36 -22.76
CA MET A 363 -1.61 -3.77 -22.42
C MET A 363 -2.64 -2.69 -22.79
N MET A 364 -2.36 -1.43 -22.44
CA MET A 364 -3.23 -0.30 -22.76
C MET A 364 -3.57 -0.24 -24.25
N ARG A 365 -2.57 -0.33 -25.11
CA ARG A 365 -2.76 -0.28 -26.58
C ARG A 365 -3.52 -1.48 -27.13
N ARG A 366 -3.33 -2.66 -26.55
CA ARG A 366 -4.04 -3.88 -26.95
C ARG A 366 -5.53 -3.84 -26.52
N LEU A 367 -5.86 -3.18 -25.41
CA LEU A 367 -7.21 -3.09 -24.87
C LEU A 367 -8.00 -1.87 -25.37
N ALA A 368 -7.36 -0.80 -25.84
CA ALA A 368 -7.99 0.42 -26.31
C ALA A 368 -9.07 0.22 -27.42
N PRO A 369 -8.98 -0.77 -28.33
CA PRO A 369 -10.04 -1.03 -29.28
C PRO A 369 -11.37 -1.52 -28.65
N TYR A 370 -11.30 -2.13 -27.46
CA TYR A 370 -12.43 -2.82 -26.81
C TYR A 370 -13.02 -2.03 -25.63
N TYR A 371 -12.25 -1.15 -25.01
CA TYR A 371 -12.65 -0.29 -23.90
C TYR A 371 -12.39 1.16 -24.23
N ASP A 372 -13.11 2.08 -23.61
CA ASP A 372 -12.78 3.50 -23.75
C ASP A 372 -11.45 3.81 -23.06
N LEU A 373 -10.62 4.61 -23.73
CA LEU A 373 -9.38 5.16 -23.19
C LEU A 373 -9.59 6.66 -22.96
N PRO A 374 -9.89 7.08 -21.71
CA PRO A 374 -10.26 8.49 -21.41
C PRO A 374 -9.15 9.48 -21.77
N TYR A 375 -7.90 9.05 -21.59
CA TYR A 375 -6.72 9.86 -21.93
C TYR A 375 -5.81 9.06 -22.87
N ASP A 376 -5.89 9.32 -24.17
CA ASP A 376 -5.07 8.64 -25.18
C ASP A 376 -3.64 9.21 -25.24
N ARG A 377 -2.88 8.88 -24.20
CA ARG A 377 -1.48 9.28 -24.02
C ARG A 377 -0.65 8.07 -23.58
N HIS A 378 0.68 8.18 -23.68
CA HIS A 378 1.56 7.19 -23.07
C HIS A 378 1.42 7.25 -21.55
N CYS A 379 1.09 6.11 -20.96
CA CYS A 379 1.06 5.95 -19.52
C CYS A 379 2.45 5.61 -18.96
N LYS A 380 2.59 5.69 -17.65
CA LYS A 380 3.77 5.18 -16.94
C LYS A 380 3.53 3.72 -16.55
N HIS A 381 3.52 3.36 -15.29
CA HIS A 381 3.47 1.97 -14.81
C HIS A 381 2.06 1.37 -14.77
N GLU A 382 1.04 2.20 -14.83
CA GLU A 382 -0.38 1.82 -14.81
C GLU A 382 -1.19 2.66 -15.80
N PHE A 383 -2.39 2.23 -16.10
CA PHE A 383 -3.31 2.94 -16.98
C PHE A 383 -4.76 2.73 -16.55
N VAL A 384 -5.62 3.65 -16.98
CA VAL A 384 -7.06 3.62 -16.69
C VAL A 384 -7.85 3.50 -17.98
N LEU A 385 -8.69 2.48 -18.03
CA LEU A 385 -9.74 2.30 -19.04
C LEU A 385 -11.10 2.69 -18.46
N SER A 386 -12.10 2.84 -19.33
CA SER A 386 -13.49 3.02 -18.92
C SER A 386 -14.40 1.99 -19.57
N GLY A 387 -15.26 1.38 -18.74
CA GLY A 387 -16.33 0.46 -19.15
C GLY A 387 -17.58 1.15 -19.69
N ARG A 388 -17.53 2.45 -20.07
CA ARG A 388 -18.70 3.18 -20.58
C ARG A 388 -19.34 2.57 -21.82
N ARG A 389 -18.55 1.91 -22.69
CA ARG A 389 -19.11 1.19 -23.86
C ARG A 389 -19.99 0.03 -23.39
N GLN A 390 -19.49 -0.76 -22.47
CA GLN A 390 -20.18 -1.92 -21.88
C GLN A 390 -21.40 -1.49 -21.07
N LYS A 391 -21.32 -0.38 -20.35
CA LYS A 391 -22.46 0.19 -19.61
C LYS A 391 -23.64 0.50 -20.50
N LYS A 392 -23.43 0.98 -21.72
CA LYS A 392 -24.51 1.21 -22.70
C LYS A 392 -25.25 -0.08 -23.10
N LEU A 393 -24.59 -1.23 -22.94
CA LEU A 393 -25.12 -2.57 -23.17
C LEU A 393 -25.69 -3.20 -21.89
N GLY A 394 -25.75 -2.45 -20.78
CA GLY A 394 -26.25 -2.91 -19.48
C GLY A 394 -25.19 -3.59 -18.59
N VAL A 395 -23.95 -3.69 -19.04
CA VAL A 395 -22.84 -4.32 -18.29
C VAL A 395 -22.01 -3.25 -17.58
N ARG A 396 -21.99 -3.26 -16.26
CA ARG A 396 -21.21 -2.33 -15.42
C ARG A 396 -19.79 -2.83 -15.22
N THR A 397 -18.90 -1.93 -14.82
CA THR A 397 -17.51 -2.29 -14.49
C THR A 397 -17.43 -3.37 -13.41
N LEU A 398 -18.32 -3.36 -12.42
CA LEU A 398 -18.39 -4.43 -11.41
C LEU A 398 -18.70 -5.80 -12.03
N ASP A 399 -19.51 -5.85 -13.08
CA ASP A 399 -19.85 -7.11 -13.77
C ASP A 399 -18.62 -7.66 -14.50
N ILE A 400 -17.84 -6.79 -15.16
CA ILE A 400 -16.54 -7.12 -15.76
C ILE A 400 -15.58 -7.67 -14.71
N ALA A 401 -15.48 -7.01 -13.57
CA ALA A 401 -14.64 -7.46 -12.45
C ALA A 401 -15.06 -8.84 -11.92
N LYS A 402 -16.37 -9.09 -11.78
CA LYS A 402 -16.88 -10.40 -11.37
C LYS A 402 -16.65 -11.49 -12.45
N ARG A 403 -16.72 -11.12 -13.72
CA ARG A 403 -16.45 -12.06 -14.83
C ARG A 403 -14.98 -12.47 -14.87
N LEU A 404 -14.05 -11.58 -14.55
CA LEU A 404 -12.62 -11.89 -14.45
C LEU A 404 -12.31 -13.00 -13.42
N LEU A 405 -13.10 -13.11 -12.35
CA LEU A 405 -12.97 -14.21 -11.40
C LEU A 405 -13.19 -15.59 -12.04
N ASP A 406 -14.09 -15.67 -13.03
CA ASP A 406 -14.36 -16.92 -13.76
C ASP A 406 -13.18 -17.33 -14.66
N PHE A 407 -12.37 -16.35 -15.09
CA PHE A 407 -11.12 -16.59 -15.82
C PHE A 407 -9.93 -16.85 -14.89
N GLY A 408 -10.14 -16.86 -13.56
CA GLY A 408 -9.10 -17.11 -12.57
C GLY A 408 -8.22 -15.91 -12.23
N TYR A 409 -8.64 -14.71 -12.59
CA TYR A 409 -7.89 -13.47 -12.29
C TYR A 409 -8.47 -12.74 -11.09
N HIS A 410 -7.60 -12.12 -10.31
CA HIS A 410 -8.03 -11.06 -9.39
C HIS A 410 -8.46 -9.84 -10.23
N PRO A 411 -9.59 -9.21 -9.90
CA PRO A 411 -10.01 -8.01 -10.63
C PRO A 411 -9.02 -6.85 -10.44
N PRO A 412 -8.87 -5.98 -11.46
CA PRO A 412 -8.18 -4.69 -11.27
C PRO A 412 -8.96 -3.77 -10.33
N THR A 413 -8.40 -2.62 -9.99
CA THR A 413 -9.12 -1.57 -9.26
C THR A 413 -10.24 -0.99 -10.11
N VAL A 414 -11.44 -0.94 -9.57
CA VAL A 414 -12.64 -0.45 -10.26
C VAL A 414 -13.24 0.75 -9.54
N TYR A 415 -13.94 1.62 -10.31
CA TYR A 415 -14.55 2.87 -9.81
C TYR A 415 -13.56 3.84 -9.15
N PHE A 416 -12.31 3.72 -9.47
CA PHE A 416 -11.25 4.63 -9.09
C PHE A 416 -10.24 4.78 -10.24
N PRO A 417 -9.72 5.99 -10.52
CA PRO A 417 -9.98 7.28 -9.88
C PRO A 417 -11.40 7.83 -10.18
N LEU A 418 -11.90 8.68 -9.28
CA LEU A 418 -13.29 9.15 -9.32
C LEU A 418 -13.62 10.07 -10.51
N ASN A 419 -12.62 10.69 -11.11
CA ASN A 419 -12.77 11.56 -12.28
C ASN A 419 -12.93 10.78 -13.61
N VAL A 420 -12.92 9.44 -13.57
CA VAL A 420 -13.20 8.57 -14.71
C VAL A 420 -14.44 7.73 -14.43
N GLU A 421 -15.50 7.93 -15.21
CA GLU A 421 -16.72 7.12 -15.10
C GLU A 421 -16.45 5.67 -15.50
N GLU A 422 -16.98 4.70 -14.74
CA GLU A 422 -16.79 3.24 -14.96
C GLU A 422 -15.31 2.86 -15.11
N SER A 423 -14.46 3.45 -14.30
CA SER A 423 -13.01 3.26 -14.36
C SER A 423 -12.58 1.82 -14.07
N ILE A 424 -11.55 1.38 -14.78
CA ILE A 424 -10.82 0.12 -14.61
C ILE A 424 -9.35 0.48 -14.63
N MET A 425 -8.66 0.40 -13.48
CA MET A 425 -7.26 0.75 -13.35
C MET A 425 -6.41 -0.49 -13.25
N ILE A 426 -5.42 -0.62 -14.14
CA ILE A 426 -4.58 -1.80 -14.30
C ILE A 426 -3.12 -1.42 -14.14
N GLU A 427 -2.42 -2.09 -13.22
CA GLU A 427 -0.97 -2.06 -13.08
C GLU A 427 -0.40 -3.46 -13.34
N PRO A 428 0.27 -3.70 -14.49
CA PRO A 428 0.80 -5.02 -14.81
C PRO A 428 2.08 -5.39 -14.06
N THR A 429 2.82 -4.40 -13.57
CA THR A 429 4.19 -4.50 -13.03
C THR A 429 5.24 -4.96 -14.06
N GLU A 430 6.50 -4.95 -13.68
CA GLU A 430 7.62 -5.43 -14.49
C GLU A 430 7.83 -6.95 -14.39
N THR A 431 7.21 -7.59 -13.40
CA THR A 431 7.50 -9.01 -13.10
C THR A 431 6.72 -9.99 -13.95
N GLU A 432 5.71 -9.52 -14.67
CA GLU A 432 4.87 -10.38 -15.50
C GLU A 432 5.48 -10.64 -16.88
N SER A 433 5.39 -11.89 -17.33
CA SER A 433 5.81 -12.26 -18.69
C SER A 433 4.83 -11.78 -19.75
N LYS A 434 5.30 -11.66 -20.99
CA LYS A 434 4.43 -11.30 -22.11
C LYS A 434 3.27 -12.28 -22.27
N GLU A 435 3.51 -13.57 -22.05
CA GLU A 435 2.50 -14.63 -22.14
C GLU A 435 1.39 -14.43 -21.10
N THR A 436 1.78 -14.07 -19.86
CA THR A 436 0.83 -13.73 -18.77
C THR A 436 -0.01 -12.52 -19.15
N LEU A 437 0.63 -11.47 -19.67
CA LEU A 437 -0.06 -10.26 -20.09
C LEU A 437 -1.02 -10.53 -21.25
N ASP A 438 -0.60 -11.31 -22.27
CA ASP A 438 -1.44 -11.69 -23.39
C ASP A 438 -2.67 -12.49 -22.94
N ALA A 439 -2.50 -13.44 -22.04
CA ALA A 439 -3.62 -14.23 -21.53
C ALA A 439 -4.66 -13.37 -20.78
N PHE A 440 -4.22 -12.39 -19.99
CA PHE A 440 -5.11 -11.43 -19.34
C PHE A 440 -5.81 -10.51 -20.35
N ILE A 441 -5.07 -10.02 -21.35
CA ILE A 441 -5.62 -9.21 -22.43
C ILE A 441 -6.72 -10.00 -23.18
N ASP A 442 -6.48 -11.27 -23.51
CA ASP A 442 -7.45 -12.12 -24.19
C ASP A 442 -8.71 -12.33 -23.36
N ALA A 443 -8.57 -12.52 -22.02
CA ALA A 443 -9.72 -12.58 -21.12
C ALA A 443 -10.54 -11.27 -21.11
N MET A 444 -9.89 -10.13 -21.05
CA MET A 444 -10.55 -8.81 -21.11
C MET A 444 -11.26 -8.60 -22.47
N ILE A 445 -10.63 -8.98 -23.58
CA ILE A 445 -11.24 -8.91 -24.92
C ILE A 445 -12.46 -9.84 -25.01
N GLN A 446 -12.34 -11.06 -24.47
CA GLN A 446 -13.46 -12.00 -24.43
C GLN A 446 -14.65 -11.43 -23.65
N ILE A 447 -14.41 -10.82 -22.47
CA ILE A 447 -15.46 -10.17 -21.68
C ILE A 447 -16.12 -9.01 -22.44
N ALA A 448 -15.35 -8.22 -23.18
CA ALA A 448 -15.90 -7.14 -23.99
C ALA A 448 -16.81 -7.68 -25.10
N ARG A 449 -16.46 -8.79 -25.76
CA ARG A 449 -17.30 -9.49 -26.76
C ARG A 449 -18.55 -10.11 -26.14
N GLU A 450 -18.42 -10.76 -24.98
CA GLU A 450 -19.56 -11.29 -24.25
C GLU A 450 -20.56 -10.18 -23.88
N ALA A 451 -20.07 -8.99 -23.51
CA ALA A 451 -20.93 -7.84 -23.22
C ALA A 451 -21.71 -7.36 -24.46
N GLU A 452 -21.19 -7.55 -25.68
CA GLU A 452 -21.84 -7.21 -26.94
C GLU A 452 -22.81 -8.31 -27.43
N GLU A 453 -22.43 -9.58 -27.30
CA GLU A 453 -23.13 -10.72 -27.88
C GLU A 453 -24.15 -11.34 -26.92
N SER A 454 -23.85 -11.39 -25.62
CA SER A 454 -24.63 -12.07 -24.58
C SER A 454 -24.38 -11.41 -23.20
N PRO A 455 -24.84 -10.16 -23.00
CA PRO A 455 -24.52 -9.37 -21.81
C PRO A 455 -24.90 -10.04 -20.48
N GLU A 456 -25.92 -10.93 -20.48
CA GLU A 456 -26.36 -11.69 -19.32
C GLU A 456 -25.26 -12.58 -18.72
N ILE A 457 -24.35 -13.11 -19.56
CA ILE A 457 -23.22 -13.92 -19.08
C ILE A 457 -22.32 -13.10 -18.16
N VAL A 458 -22.09 -11.82 -18.51
CA VAL A 458 -21.25 -10.92 -17.70
C VAL A 458 -22.01 -10.39 -16.50
N GLN A 459 -23.31 -10.06 -16.66
CA GLN A 459 -24.16 -9.53 -15.59
C GLN A 459 -24.38 -10.54 -14.46
N GLU A 460 -24.46 -11.84 -14.78
CA GLU A 460 -24.70 -12.91 -13.82
C GLU A 460 -23.41 -13.50 -13.21
N ALA A 461 -22.24 -13.09 -13.71
CA ALA A 461 -20.95 -13.53 -13.18
C ALA A 461 -20.80 -13.15 -11.68
N PRO A 462 -20.02 -13.93 -10.90
CA PRO A 462 -19.18 -15.07 -11.29
C PRO A 462 -19.96 -16.40 -11.37
N HIS A 463 -19.58 -17.27 -12.30
CA HIS A 463 -20.23 -18.58 -12.53
C HIS A 463 -19.50 -19.75 -11.88
N THR A 464 -18.16 -19.69 -11.81
CA THR A 464 -17.29 -20.82 -11.42
C THR A 464 -16.82 -20.76 -9.97
N THR A 465 -16.99 -19.62 -9.29
CA THR A 465 -16.56 -19.44 -7.90
C THR A 465 -17.50 -20.13 -6.90
N VAL A 466 -16.96 -20.46 -5.72
CA VAL A 466 -17.71 -21.09 -4.62
C VAL A 466 -18.87 -20.19 -4.17
N VAL A 467 -18.63 -18.89 -4.05
CA VAL A 467 -19.64 -17.88 -3.69
C VAL A 467 -20.00 -17.07 -4.92
N LYS A 468 -21.27 -16.79 -5.06
CA LYS A 468 -21.83 -15.93 -6.11
C LYS A 468 -21.81 -14.46 -5.68
N ARG A 469 -22.67 -13.63 -6.26
CA ARG A 469 -22.86 -12.25 -5.83
C ARG A 469 -23.40 -12.19 -4.41
N MET A 470 -22.79 -11.38 -3.59
CA MET A 470 -23.14 -11.21 -2.19
C MET A 470 -23.92 -9.91 -1.99
N ASP A 471 -24.75 -9.86 -0.95
CA ASP A 471 -25.41 -8.64 -0.50
C ASP A 471 -24.39 -7.76 0.26
N GLU A 472 -23.62 -6.97 -0.49
CA GLU A 472 -22.58 -6.08 0.04
C GLU A 472 -23.18 -5.03 0.99
N THR A 473 -24.41 -4.57 0.73
CA THR A 473 -25.10 -3.59 1.57
C THR A 473 -25.43 -4.19 2.94
N LYS A 474 -25.93 -5.43 2.97
CA LYS A 474 -26.21 -6.13 4.22
C LYS A 474 -24.91 -6.43 4.98
N ALA A 475 -23.86 -6.89 4.28
CA ALA A 475 -22.56 -7.17 4.88
C ALA A 475 -21.94 -5.92 5.53
N ALA A 476 -22.06 -4.75 4.91
CA ALA A 476 -21.54 -3.49 5.44
C ALA A 476 -22.38 -2.93 6.60
N ARG A 477 -23.72 -3.01 6.52
CA ARG A 477 -24.63 -2.38 7.49
C ARG A 477 -25.00 -3.26 8.67
N LYS A 478 -24.98 -4.57 8.49
CA LYS A 478 -25.37 -5.57 9.52
C LYS A 478 -24.39 -6.74 9.51
N PRO A 479 -23.10 -6.50 9.81
CA PRO A 479 -22.11 -7.57 9.82
C PRO A 479 -22.42 -8.57 10.95
N VAL A 480 -22.28 -9.87 10.66
CA VAL A 480 -22.31 -10.94 11.67
C VAL A 480 -20.88 -11.11 12.18
N LEU A 481 -20.62 -10.69 13.42
CA LEU A 481 -19.27 -10.60 14.00
C LEU A 481 -18.94 -11.75 14.95
N LYS A 482 -19.91 -12.60 15.27
CA LYS A 482 -19.72 -13.73 16.18
C LYS A 482 -20.24 -15.01 15.56
N TYR A 483 -19.55 -16.11 15.83
CA TYR A 483 -20.09 -17.44 15.59
C TYR A 483 -21.15 -17.76 16.67
N GLU A 484 -22.33 -18.18 16.25
CA GLU A 484 -23.36 -18.65 17.16
C GLU A 484 -23.35 -20.18 17.14
N HIS A 485 -23.05 -20.79 18.28
CA HIS A 485 -23.17 -22.24 18.44
C HIS A 485 -24.65 -22.62 18.37
N THR A 486 -25.07 -23.27 17.28
CA THR A 486 -26.38 -23.82 17.16
C THR A 486 -26.46 -25.08 18.02
N SER A 487 -27.56 -25.18 18.85
CA SER A 487 -27.78 -26.31 19.73
C SER A 487 -28.04 -27.65 19.01
N ASP A 488 -28.09 -27.67 17.68
CA ASP A 488 -28.48 -28.80 16.85
C ASP A 488 -27.31 -29.41 16.02
N GLY A 489 -26.07 -29.25 16.46
CA GLY A 489 -24.94 -29.71 15.72
C GLY A 489 -23.91 -30.51 16.50
N VAL A 490 -24.24 -31.73 16.90
CA VAL A 490 -23.26 -32.82 17.14
C VAL A 490 -23.75 -34.08 16.43
#